data_efe344019014070737bdf66fd22bddf6
#
_entry.id   efe344019014070737bdf66fd22bddf6
#
_cell.length_a   1.000
_cell.length_b   1.000
_cell.length_c   1.000
_cell.angle_alpha   90.00
_cell.angle_beta   90.00
_cell.angle_gamma   90.00
#
_symmetry.space_group_name_H-M   'P 1'
#
loop_
_entity.id
_entity.type
_entity.pdbx_description
1 polymer ?
#
loop_
_entity_poly.entity_id
_entity_poly.type
_entity_poly.pdbx_seq_one_letter_code
_entity_poly.pdbx_strand_id
1 'polypeptide(L)'
;MKASVSSLAALAAIALGAAPLYGALIAPTDLGGTVDLTATCPDSGGSPETAASFGAVGVVGDLIDINTFLSTNDTELGLFSASGDLLGNNDDTQGLLSQIVFEPTSEGTYYIASGNYNSCFSPGFGASGPTGNPVTTTVNGVSASFVVGDTGAFWTSFDVVPEPSSLSLVAFAGLALLRRRRS
;
A
#
# COMPACT_ATOMS: atom_id res chain seq x y z
N MET A 1 -22.98 46.51 -42.00
CA MET A 1 -21.75 45.83 -41.55
C MET A 1 -21.84 45.54 -40.08
N LYS A 2 -22.03 44.26 -39.69
CA LYS A 2 -22.03 43.80 -38.29
C LYS A 2 -20.82 42.92 -38.09
N ALA A 3 -19.88 43.39 -37.28
CA ALA A 3 -18.70 42.60 -36.89
C ALA A 3 -19.08 41.65 -35.77
N SER A 4 -18.89 40.35 -36.00
CA SER A 4 -19.01 39.33 -34.99
C SER A 4 -17.69 39.19 -34.27
N VAL A 5 -17.67 39.39 -32.96
CA VAL A 5 -16.53 39.15 -32.10
C VAL A 5 -16.68 37.75 -31.51
N SER A 6 -15.89 36.81 -32.04
CA SER A 6 -15.79 35.47 -31.46
C SER A 6 -14.80 35.47 -30.31
N SER A 7 -15.31 35.31 -29.08
CA SER A 7 -14.49 35.15 -27.88
C SER A 7 -13.99 33.71 -27.81
N LEU A 8 -12.71 33.47 -28.06
CA LEU A 8 -12.05 32.21 -27.74
C LEU A 8 -11.66 32.24 -26.25
N ALA A 9 -12.37 31.48 -25.44
CA ALA A 9 -11.95 31.21 -24.08
C ALA A 9 -10.88 30.11 -24.10
N ALA A 10 -9.65 30.47 -23.84
CA ALA A 10 -8.55 29.53 -23.62
C ALA A 10 -8.68 28.92 -22.24
N LEU A 11 -8.98 27.62 -22.18
CA LEU A 11 -8.94 26.85 -20.95
C LEU A 11 -7.47 26.53 -20.64
N ALA A 12 -6.87 27.21 -19.68
CA ALA A 12 -5.55 26.86 -19.17
C ALA A 12 -5.70 25.69 -18.21
N ALA A 13 -5.27 24.52 -18.64
CA ALA A 13 -5.12 23.37 -17.76
C ALA A 13 -3.90 23.59 -16.86
N ILE A 14 -4.13 23.89 -15.60
CA ILE A 14 -3.09 23.90 -14.57
C ILE A 14 -2.84 22.44 -14.21
N ALA A 15 -1.77 21.86 -14.75
CA ALA A 15 -1.25 20.60 -14.25
C ALA A 15 -0.57 20.89 -12.91
N LEU A 16 -1.30 20.77 -11.80
CA LEU A 16 -0.67 20.60 -10.50
C LEU A 16 -0.02 19.21 -10.51
N GLY A 17 1.31 19.17 -10.57
CA GLY A 17 2.07 18.00 -10.28
C GLY A 17 1.86 17.64 -8.80
N ALA A 18 0.86 16.81 -8.52
CA ALA A 18 0.75 16.17 -7.23
C ALA A 18 1.88 15.16 -7.12
N ALA A 19 2.73 15.32 -6.11
CA ALA A 19 3.61 14.23 -5.69
C ALA A 19 2.73 13.01 -5.39
N PRO A 20 3.14 11.79 -5.75
CA PRO A 20 2.36 10.61 -5.46
C PRO A 20 2.21 10.48 -3.94
N LEU A 21 1.02 10.69 -3.44
CA LEU A 21 0.66 10.38 -2.06
C LEU A 21 0.33 8.89 -2.04
N TYR A 22 1.23 8.09 -1.51
CA TYR A 22 1.08 6.62 -1.48
C TYR A 22 0.01 6.14 -0.49
N GLY A 23 -0.43 7.00 0.42
CA GLY A 23 -1.43 6.66 1.41
C GLY A 23 -1.08 7.17 2.81
N ALA A 24 -2.00 6.99 3.73
CA ALA A 24 -1.81 7.31 5.13
C ALA A 24 -1.77 6.03 5.95
N LEU A 25 -0.84 5.96 6.91
CA LEU A 25 -0.90 4.97 7.96
C LEU A 25 -1.93 5.44 8.98
N ILE A 26 -2.88 4.59 9.29
CA ILE A 26 -3.86 4.84 10.33
C ILE A 26 -3.43 4.02 11.53
N ALA A 27 -3.21 4.69 12.65
CA ALA A 27 -2.79 4.03 13.89
C ALA A 27 -3.60 2.72 14.15
N PRO A 28 -2.98 1.69 14.74
CA PRO A 28 -2.42 1.87 16.07
C PRO A 28 -1.01 2.40 16.01
N THR A 29 -0.77 3.39 16.83
CA THR A 29 0.55 3.86 17.15
C THR A 29 1.33 2.67 17.70
N ASP A 30 2.53 2.48 17.22
CA ASP A 30 3.52 1.57 17.80
C ASP A 30 3.47 1.64 19.33
N LEU A 31 3.13 0.52 19.97
CA LEU A 31 2.94 0.47 21.43
C LEU A 31 4.20 0.02 22.18
N GLY A 32 5.25 -0.37 21.51
CA GLY A 32 6.29 -1.01 22.27
C GLY A 32 7.71 -0.98 21.77
N GLY A 33 7.96 -0.80 20.54
CA GLY A 33 9.31 -0.85 20.03
C GLY A 33 9.49 0.11 18.87
N THR A 34 10.44 0.99 18.93
CA THR A 34 10.90 1.69 17.74
C THR A 34 11.75 0.72 16.97
N VAL A 35 11.22 0.17 15.87
CA VAL A 35 12.10 -0.33 14.81
C VAL A 35 13.06 0.82 14.49
N ASP A 36 14.35 0.59 14.63
CA ASP A 36 15.34 1.65 14.42
C ASP A 36 15.38 2.02 12.93
N LEU A 37 14.52 2.96 12.54
CA LEU A 37 14.46 3.50 11.18
C LEU A 37 15.76 4.20 10.76
N THR A 38 16.68 4.44 11.72
CA THR A 38 17.99 5.05 11.45
C THR A 38 19.05 3.99 11.14
N ALA A 39 18.80 2.73 11.45
CA ALA A 39 19.69 1.64 11.08
C ALA A 39 19.73 1.50 9.55
N THR A 40 20.92 1.52 8.99
CA THR A 40 21.10 1.22 7.56
C THR A 40 20.91 -0.27 7.38
N CYS A 41 19.76 -0.70 6.94
CA CYS A 41 19.54 -2.08 6.55
C CYS A 41 20.41 -2.42 5.33
N PRO A 42 20.99 -3.60 5.28
CA PRO A 42 21.60 -4.07 4.06
C PRO A 42 20.56 -4.04 2.94
N ASP A 43 20.88 -3.35 1.86
CA ASP A 43 20.04 -3.25 0.69
C ASP A 43 19.73 -4.65 0.15
N SER A 44 18.49 -5.02 0.00
CA SER A 44 18.11 -6.24 -0.70
C SER A 44 18.27 -6.10 -2.22
N GLY A 45 18.60 -4.89 -2.69
CA GLY A 45 19.04 -4.59 -4.05
C GLY A 45 18.03 -4.95 -5.13
N GLY A 46 16.94 -4.21 -5.27
CA GLY A 46 16.00 -4.35 -6.38
C GLY A 46 14.55 -4.55 -5.93
N SER A 47 13.69 -4.84 -6.89
CA SER A 47 12.31 -5.25 -6.57
C SER A 47 12.33 -6.56 -5.79
N PRO A 48 11.57 -6.66 -4.68
CA PRO A 48 11.56 -7.86 -3.88
C PRO A 48 11.01 -9.05 -4.68
N GLU A 49 11.67 -10.20 -4.59
CA GLU A 49 11.07 -11.45 -5.03
C GLU A 49 9.98 -11.83 -4.02
N THR A 50 8.73 -11.67 -4.42
CA THR A 50 7.62 -11.98 -3.53
C THR A 50 7.40 -13.48 -3.39
N ALA A 51 7.35 -13.97 -2.15
CA ALA A 51 7.01 -15.36 -1.85
C ALA A 51 5.54 -15.66 -2.16
N ALA A 52 4.66 -14.65 -2.03
CA ALA A 52 3.25 -14.73 -2.38
C ALA A 52 2.68 -13.36 -2.74
N SER A 53 1.59 -13.37 -3.51
CA SER A 53 0.76 -12.18 -3.74
C SER A 53 -0.64 -12.45 -3.21
N PHE A 54 -1.20 -11.48 -2.49
CA PHE A 54 -2.59 -11.50 -2.04
C PHE A 54 -3.57 -11.07 -3.13
N GLY A 55 -3.07 -10.64 -4.30
CA GLY A 55 -3.89 -10.10 -5.39
C GLY A 55 -4.54 -8.76 -5.05
N ALA A 56 -5.67 -8.46 -5.67
CA ALA A 56 -6.42 -7.25 -5.40
C ALA A 56 -7.16 -7.37 -4.05
N VAL A 57 -6.80 -6.52 -3.09
CA VAL A 57 -7.33 -6.58 -1.71
C VAL A 57 -8.29 -5.44 -1.36
N GLY A 58 -8.34 -4.38 -2.17
CA GLY A 58 -9.21 -3.23 -1.95
C GLY A 58 -9.11 -2.20 -3.07
N VAL A 59 -9.86 -1.13 -2.94
CA VAL A 59 -9.80 0.04 -3.83
C VAL A 59 -9.10 1.20 -3.12
N VAL A 60 -8.74 2.23 -3.88
CA VAL A 60 -8.20 3.47 -3.32
C VAL A 60 -9.18 4.03 -2.27
N GLY A 61 -8.67 4.37 -1.08
CA GLY A 61 -9.47 4.87 0.04
C GLY A 61 -10.04 3.80 0.98
N ASP A 62 -9.91 2.51 0.65
CA ASP A 62 -10.26 1.43 1.58
C ASP A 62 -9.22 1.31 2.70
N LEU A 63 -9.66 0.90 3.89
CA LEU A 63 -8.75 0.49 4.95
C LEU A 63 -8.25 -0.92 4.69
N ILE A 64 -6.94 -1.08 4.57
CA ILE A 64 -6.28 -2.37 4.40
C ILE A 64 -5.60 -2.73 5.72
N ASP A 65 -6.04 -3.84 6.32
CA ASP A 65 -5.47 -4.40 7.54
C ASP A 65 -4.39 -5.43 7.19
N ILE A 66 -3.17 -5.15 7.62
CA ILE A 66 -1.99 -6.00 7.43
C ILE A 66 -1.51 -6.39 8.82
N ASN A 67 -1.49 -7.67 9.14
CA ASN A 67 -1.09 -8.12 10.47
C ASN A 67 -0.39 -9.48 10.48
N THR A 68 0.23 -9.79 11.62
CA THR A 68 0.91 -11.08 11.87
C THR A 68 0.26 -11.86 13.01
N PHE A 69 -0.99 -11.59 13.35
CA PHE A 69 -1.69 -12.14 14.53
C PHE A 69 -1.84 -13.67 14.57
N LEU A 70 -1.57 -14.35 13.47
CA LEU A 70 -1.52 -15.81 13.40
C LEU A 70 -0.10 -16.37 13.57
N SER A 71 0.91 -15.53 13.77
CA SER A 71 2.27 -15.96 14.10
C SER A 71 2.35 -16.38 15.56
N THR A 72 3.36 -17.20 15.87
CA THR A 72 3.62 -17.71 17.24
C THR A 72 4.87 -17.15 17.88
N ASN A 73 5.60 -16.34 17.13
CA ASN A 73 6.84 -15.68 17.52
C ASN A 73 6.68 -14.16 17.41
N ASP A 74 7.60 -13.45 17.99
CA ASP A 74 7.78 -12.03 17.88
C ASP A 74 8.05 -11.63 16.43
N THR A 75 7.28 -10.67 15.89
CA THR A 75 7.26 -10.37 14.46
C THR A 75 7.25 -8.87 14.19
N GLU A 76 7.82 -8.47 13.07
CA GLU A 76 7.88 -7.10 12.61
C GLU A 76 7.43 -6.98 11.15
N LEU A 77 6.81 -5.85 10.81
CA LEU A 77 6.26 -5.56 9.48
C LEU A 77 6.84 -4.27 8.91
N GLY A 78 7.21 -4.30 7.63
CA GLY A 78 7.48 -3.12 6.81
C GLY A 78 6.55 -3.07 5.60
N LEU A 79 5.97 -1.90 5.32
CA LEU A 79 5.11 -1.64 4.15
C LEU A 79 5.84 -0.72 3.18
N PHE A 80 5.85 -1.09 1.90
CA PHE A 80 6.57 -0.37 0.86
C PHE A 80 5.68 -0.05 -0.34
N SER A 81 5.97 1.07 -0.99
CA SER A 81 5.42 1.40 -2.31
C SER A 81 6.01 0.52 -3.42
N ALA A 82 5.46 0.61 -4.63
CA ALA A 82 6.01 -0.02 -5.82
C ALA A 82 7.41 0.49 -6.19
N SER A 83 7.78 1.70 -5.76
CA SER A 83 9.11 2.29 -5.96
C SER A 83 10.12 1.94 -4.87
N GLY A 84 9.68 1.25 -3.82
CA GLY A 84 10.53 0.89 -2.69
C GLY A 84 10.58 1.95 -1.58
N ASP A 85 9.69 2.95 -1.61
CA ASP A 85 9.60 3.88 -0.49
C ASP A 85 9.01 3.15 0.71
N LEU A 86 9.66 3.24 1.86
CA LEU A 86 9.12 2.72 3.11
C LEU A 86 7.96 3.63 3.56
N LEU A 87 6.74 3.10 3.51
CA LEU A 87 5.53 3.82 3.88
C LEU A 87 5.26 3.76 5.37
N GLY A 88 5.70 2.69 6.01
CA GLY A 88 5.62 2.51 7.44
C GLY A 88 6.12 1.15 7.88
N ASN A 89 6.26 1.01 9.17
CA ASN A 89 6.62 -0.24 9.82
C ASN A 89 5.93 -0.32 11.18
N ASN A 90 5.85 -1.51 11.70
CA ASN A 90 5.33 -1.76 13.04
C ASN A 90 6.02 -2.98 13.64
N ASP A 91 6.28 -2.87 14.94
CA ASP A 91 6.78 -3.95 15.78
C ASP A 91 5.61 -4.51 16.60
N ASP A 92 5.28 -3.96 17.73
CA ASP A 92 4.33 -4.50 18.68
C ASP A 92 2.97 -3.79 18.65
N THR A 93 1.90 -4.49 18.21
CA THR A 93 0.52 -3.99 18.31
C THR A 93 -0.32 -4.85 19.24
N GLN A 94 -0.24 -6.16 19.10
CA GLN A 94 -0.94 -7.13 19.96
C GLN A 94 0.08 -8.07 20.63
N GLY A 95 0.60 -7.66 21.76
CA GLY A 95 1.71 -8.35 22.40
C GLY A 95 2.96 -8.22 21.55
N LEU A 96 3.52 -9.30 21.06
CA LEU A 96 4.70 -9.38 20.19
C LEU A 96 4.33 -9.51 18.70
N LEU A 97 3.10 -9.13 18.33
CA LEU A 97 2.59 -9.30 16.96
C LEU A 97 2.26 -7.94 16.34
N SER A 98 2.66 -7.78 15.12
CA SER A 98 2.63 -6.51 14.39
C SER A 98 1.34 -6.29 13.62
N GLN A 99 0.96 -5.02 13.43
CA GLN A 99 -0.14 -4.61 12.56
C GLN A 99 0.15 -3.26 11.90
N ILE A 100 -0.17 -3.17 10.63
CA ILE A 100 -0.24 -1.91 9.88
C ILE A 100 -1.64 -1.79 9.32
N VAL A 101 -2.34 -0.69 9.64
CA VAL A 101 -3.58 -0.32 8.99
C VAL A 101 -3.28 0.80 8.00
N PHE A 102 -3.55 0.57 6.73
CA PHE A 102 -3.14 1.42 5.63
C PHE A 102 -4.33 1.87 4.79
N GLU A 103 -4.43 3.16 4.49
CA GLU A 103 -5.41 3.74 3.57
C GLU A 103 -4.68 4.23 2.32
N PRO A 104 -4.68 3.45 1.21
CA PRO A 104 -4.01 3.85 -0.02
C PRO A 104 -4.71 5.02 -0.68
N THR A 105 -3.94 6.00 -1.16
CA THR A 105 -4.43 7.13 -1.96
C THR A 105 -4.12 6.98 -3.45
N SER A 106 -3.44 5.91 -3.84
CA SER A 106 -3.15 5.55 -5.23
C SER A 106 -3.35 4.07 -5.49
N GLU A 107 -3.74 3.75 -6.70
CA GLU A 107 -3.74 2.38 -7.22
C GLU A 107 -2.30 1.88 -7.44
N GLY A 108 -2.13 0.56 -7.43
CA GLY A 108 -0.85 -0.09 -7.74
C GLY A 108 -0.51 -1.22 -6.80
N THR A 109 0.67 -1.77 -6.98
CA THR A 109 1.20 -2.84 -6.16
C THR A 109 1.93 -2.26 -4.94
N TYR A 110 1.67 -2.83 -3.78
CA TYR A 110 2.36 -2.55 -2.53
C TYR A 110 3.05 -3.83 -2.07
N TYR A 111 4.16 -3.66 -1.34
CA TYR A 111 4.98 -4.76 -0.87
C TYR A 111 5.05 -4.76 0.64
N ILE A 112 5.05 -5.96 1.22
CA ILE A 112 5.16 -6.18 2.65
C ILE A 112 6.42 -7.00 2.90
N ALA A 113 7.31 -6.49 3.74
CA ALA A 113 8.39 -7.27 4.34
C ALA A 113 7.94 -7.75 5.72
N SER A 114 7.98 -9.06 5.93
CA SER A 114 7.63 -9.66 7.22
C SER A 114 8.86 -10.32 7.81
N GLY A 115 9.24 -9.89 8.99
CA GLY A 115 10.43 -10.34 9.71
C GLY A 115 10.13 -10.84 11.10
N ASN A 116 11.17 -11.40 11.74
CA ASN A 116 11.18 -11.74 13.15
C ASN A 116 11.66 -10.54 13.99
N TYR A 117 11.57 -10.66 15.30
CA TYR A 117 12.11 -9.70 16.26
C TYR A 117 13.49 -9.18 15.86
N ASN A 118 13.69 -7.86 16.01
CA ASN A 118 14.92 -7.17 15.65
C ASN A 118 15.21 -7.14 14.13
N SER A 119 14.15 -7.13 13.32
CA SER A 119 14.25 -6.81 11.89
C SER A 119 14.43 -5.32 11.68
N CYS A 120 14.98 -4.93 10.55
CA CYS A 120 15.08 -3.53 10.18
C CYS A 120 14.55 -3.30 8.78
N PHE A 121 13.96 -2.11 8.54
CA PHE A 121 13.38 -1.73 7.26
C PHE A 121 13.87 -0.35 6.85
N SER A 122 14.23 -0.19 5.56
CA SER A 122 14.68 1.09 5.00
C SER A 122 14.20 1.29 3.57
N PRO A 123 14.09 2.55 3.08
CA PRO A 123 13.76 2.81 1.68
C PRO A 123 14.68 2.05 0.72
N GLY A 124 14.19 1.78 -0.51
CA GLY A 124 14.92 0.98 -1.50
C GLY A 124 14.68 -0.52 -1.36
N PHE A 125 13.60 -0.93 -0.70
CA PHE A 125 13.31 -2.32 -0.35
C PHE A 125 14.36 -2.92 0.61
N GLY A 126 14.97 -2.09 1.44
CA GLY A 126 15.88 -2.57 2.47
C GLY A 126 15.11 -3.31 3.57
N ALA A 127 15.48 -4.56 3.79
CA ALA A 127 14.99 -5.36 4.90
C ALA A 127 16.06 -6.36 5.34
N SER A 128 16.23 -6.50 6.65
CA SER A 128 17.13 -7.52 7.20
C SER A 128 16.71 -7.86 8.63
N GLY A 129 17.05 -9.06 9.08
CA GLY A 129 16.71 -9.51 10.42
C GLY A 129 17.12 -10.96 10.67
N PRO A 130 16.77 -11.51 11.83
CA PRO A 130 16.98 -12.91 12.14
C PRO A 130 16.17 -13.85 11.25
N THR A 131 16.73 -15.01 10.97
CA THR A 131 16.18 -16.03 10.07
C THR A 131 15.59 -17.21 10.85
N GLY A 132 14.84 -18.05 10.16
CA GLY A 132 14.54 -19.42 10.60
C GLY A 132 13.17 -19.63 11.24
N ASN A 133 12.47 -18.62 11.73
CA ASN A 133 11.12 -18.77 12.24
C ASN A 133 10.07 -18.45 11.17
N PRO A 134 8.94 -19.18 11.14
CA PRO A 134 7.85 -18.86 10.24
C PRO A 134 7.10 -17.62 10.73
N VAL A 135 6.79 -16.71 9.79
CA VAL A 135 5.88 -15.60 10.02
C VAL A 135 4.64 -15.80 9.16
N THR A 136 3.48 -15.55 9.74
CA THR A 136 2.20 -15.60 9.02
C THR A 136 1.72 -14.16 8.84
N THR A 137 1.72 -13.69 7.61
CA THR A 137 1.20 -12.38 7.24
C THR A 137 -0.24 -12.52 6.78
N THR A 138 -1.10 -11.64 7.25
CA THR A 138 -2.52 -11.58 6.88
C THR A 138 -2.81 -10.22 6.29
N VAL A 139 -3.50 -10.18 5.15
CA VAL A 139 -3.98 -8.96 4.51
C VAL A 139 -5.49 -9.10 4.30
N ASN A 140 -6.27 -8.24 4.93
CA ASN A 140 -7.75 -8.27 4.90
C ASN A 140 -8.33 -9.68 5.12
N GLY A 141 -7.75 -10.44 6.05
CA GLY A 141 -8.21 -11.79 6.44
C GLY A 141 -7.69 -12.94 5.57
N VAL A 142 -6.93 -12.66 4.51
CA VAL A 142 -6.24 -13.69 3.71
C VAL A 142 -4.82 -13.84 4.24
N SER A 143 -4.38 -15.07 4.52
CA SER A 143 -3.10 -15.34 5.18
C SER A 143 -2.14 -16.12 4.29
N ALA A 144 -0.85 -15.81 4.44
CA ALA A 144 0.27 -16.56 3.87
C ALA A 144 1.37 -16.71 4.92
N SER A 145 1.98 -17.90 5.01
CA SER A 145 2.99 -18.23 6.01
C SER A 145 4.26 -18.75 5.35
N PHE A 146 5.40 -18.17 5.71
CA PHE A 146 6.70 -18.55 5.19
C PHE A 146 7.76 -18.48 6.27
N VAL A 147 8.77 -19.32 6.13
CA VAL A 147 9.97 -19.23 6.97
C VAL A 147 10.82 -18.08 6.50
N VAL A 148 11.23 -17.22 7.42
CA VAL A 148 12.12 -16.09 7.12
C VAL A 148 13.47 -16.63 6.67
N GLY A 149 13.81 -16.34 5.41
CA GLY A 149 15.03 -16.82 4.77
C GLY A 149 16.26 -15.96 5.06
N ASP A 150 17.34 -16.20 4.31
CA ASP A 150 18.67 -15.63 4.53
C ASP A 150 18.74 -14.09 4.48
N THR A 151 17.75 -13.45 3.89
CA THR A 151 17.66 -11.97 3.85
C THR A 151 17.07 -11.35 5.13
N GLY A 152 16.58 -12.18 6.08
CA GLY A 152 16.01 -11.72 7.33
C GLY A 152 14.60 -11.16 7.23
N ALA A 153 13.98 -11.22 6.05
CA ALA A 153 12.56 -10.93 5.81
C ALA A 153 12.05 -11.81 4.68
N PHE A 154 10.75 -12.09 4.65
CA PHE A 154 10.11 -12.57 3.44
C PHE A 154 9.17 -11.51 2.87
N TRP A 155 9.04 -11.51 1.56
CA TRP A 155 8.27 -10.51 0.85
C TRP A 155 6.96 -11.07 0.33
N THR A 156 5.90 -10.31 0.55
CA THR A 156 4.60 -10.52 -0.07
C THR A 156 4.14 -9.24 -0.76
N SER A 157 3.14 -9.33 -1.62
CA SER A 157 2.57 -8.17 -2.29
C SER A 157 1.06 -8.20 -2.29
N PHE A 158 0.45 -7.04 -2.48
CA PHE A 158 -0.98 -6.89 -2.77
C PHE A 158 -1.21 -5.75 -3.74
N ASP A 159 -2.35 -5.78 -4.42
CA ASP A 159 -2.75 -4.75 -5.37
C ASP A 159 -3.92 -3.95 -4.83
N VAL A 160 -3.85 -2.65 -5.05
CA VAL A 160 -4.96 -1.71 -4.85
C VAL A 160 -5.46 -1.30 -6.23
N VAL A 161 -6.75 -1.49 -6.46
CA VAL A 161 -7.37 -1.14 -7.74
C VAL A 161 -8.06 0.22 -7.67
N PRO A 162 -8.32 0.86 -8.83
CA PRO A 162 -9.07 2.10 -8.86
C PRO A 162 -10.47 1.92 -8.26
N GLU A 163 -10.99 2.96 -7.62
CA GLU A 163 -12.41 2.99 -7.31
C GLU A 163 -13.22 2.80 -8.60
N PRO A 164 -14.24 1.92 -8.61
CA PRO A 164 -15.15 1.83 -9.73
C PRO A 164 -15.78 3.21 -9.92
N SER A 165 -15.46 3.89 -11.01
CA SER A 165 -15.89 5.28 -11.25
C SER A 165 -17.41 5.33 -11.34
N SER A 166 -18.08 5.47 -10.21
CA SER A 166 -19.53 5.69 -10.07
C SER A 166 -19.98 6.90 -10.92
N LEU A 167 -19.08 7.86 -11.13
CA LEU A 167 -19.27 9.00 -12.03
C LEU A 167 -19.50 8.59 -13.49
N SER A 168 -18.84 7.56 -13.99
CA SER A 168 -19.08 7.07 -15.35
C SER A 168 -20.48 6.44 -15.47
N LEU A 169 -20.94 5.73 -14.45
CA LEU A 169 -22.28 5.12 -14.44
C LEU A 169 -23.37 6.19 -14.41
N VAL A 170 -23.20 7.26 -13.62
CA VAL A 170 -24.10 8.40 -13.56
C VAL A 170 -24.12 9.19 -14.88
N ALA A 171 -22.96 9.37 -15.51
CA ALA A 171 -22.86 10.02 -16.81
C ALA A 171 -23.58 9.21 -17.91
N PHE A 172 -23.39 7.89 -17.95
CA PHE A 172 -24.12 7.01 -18.88
C PHE A 172 -25.61 6.98 -18.63
N ALA A 173 -26.06 6.93 -17.36
CA ALA A 173 -27.48 7.00 -17.01
C ALA A 173 -28.09 8.35 -17.40
N GLY A 174 -27.37 9.45 -17.18
CA GLY A 174 -27.79 10.80 -17.58
C GLY A 174 -27.93 10.95 -19.10
N LEU A 175 -26.97 10.43 -19.86
CA LEU A 175 -27.02 10.41 -21.32
C LEU A 175 -28.18 9.55 -21.86
N ALA A 176 -28.45 8.40 -21.26
CA ALA A 176 -29.59 7.55 -21.62
C ALA A 176 -30.93 8.23 -21.38
N LEU A 177 -31.07 8.96 -20.26
CA LEU A 177 -32.27 9.73 -19.95
C LEU A 177 -32.49 10.91 -20.91
N LEU A 178 -31.40 11.60 -21.30
CA LEU A 178 -31.48 12.70 -22.28
C LEU A 178 -31.87 12.21 -23.68
N ARG A 179 -31.42 11.01 -24.05
CA ARG A 179 -31.79 10.40 -25.35
C ARG A 179 -33.26 10.01 -25.39
N ARG A 180 -33.82 9.53 -24.25
CA ARG A 180 -35.23 9.14 -24.13
C ARG A 180 -36.19 10.34 -24.21
N ARG A 181 -35.75 11.55 -23.87
CA ARG A 181 -36.58 12.77 -23.95
C ARG A 181 -36.67 13.39 -25.34
N ARG A 182 -35.85 12.93 -26.28
CA ARG A 182 -35.80 13.44 -27.66
C ARG A 182 -36.46 12.51 -28.70
N SER A 183 -36.98 11.38 -28.30
CA SER A 183 -37.84 10.48 -29.06
C SER A 183 -39.32 10.60 -28.58
#